data_f45665bc7a87ed21dd746a270b376ffe
#
_entry.id   f45665bc7a87ed21dd746a270b376ffe
#
_cell.length_a   1.000
_cell.length_b   1.000
_cell.length_c   1.000
_cell.angle_alpha   90.00
_cell.angle_beta   90.00
_cell.angle_gamma   90.00
#
_symmetry.space_group_name_H-M   'P 1'
#
loop_
_entity.id
_entity.type
_entity.pdbx_description
1 polymer ?
#
loop_
_entity_poly.entity_id
_entity_poly.type
_entity_poly.pdbx_seq_one_letter_code
_entity_poly.pdbx_strand_id
1 'polypeptide(L)'
;MSDTVSDTAGAALVVGASGYIGSHLVPALAARGWRVRAAARNLKVLQSRPWQDVELVAADALKPESLGAAVAGIDVAWYLVHSMAAGKDFGRLDLEAADNFAKACAAAGVKRIVYLGGLVPAGADSEHLLSRRDTGERLRGHPVPVTEVRAGIIVGPGSAAFEVMRDLVLHLPVMITPRWVRARSTPIALDNLIHYLVEAPRVPEMAGGVYDAAGPDTLTYEAMMRGICRILGHREPWILPVPVLTPELSAWWLKFVTAVPANIARALIGGLKHDFIADAGAIRELIPQKLLGFEDSVRAALEAEARHTVAARWTEGAFMFRDYRPDYAYYAKHAGAETRTGASSASLWKVVSAIGGDNRYYAYNFLWTLREFADWLVGGVGLHHGRRDPDEVRVGDVIDSWRVIGVEHGRRLCLAFGMKAPGAGVLEFEIEEVSPQERRIAVTAYWHPAGVWGLAYWYAMFPAHLVLFGALVKEIVRRASVSDTGVRHRV
;
A
#
# COMPACT_ATOMS: atom_id res chain seq x y z
N MET A 1 33.25 38.96 1.32
CA MET A 1 31.88 38.79 0.77
C MET A 1 31.96 37.56 -0.11
N SER A 2 31.61 36.42 0.44
CA SER A 2 31.52 35.16 -0.32
C SER A 2 30.09 35.04 -0.83
N ASP A 3 29.95 35.20 -2.13
CA ASP A 3 28.71 34.91 -2.85
C ASP A 3 28.41 33.44 -2.67
N THR A 4 27.52 33.12 -1.72
CA THR A 4 26.84 31.83 -1.69
C THR A 4 25.88 31.81 -2.88
N VAL A 5 26.37 31.31 -4.01
CA VAL A 5 25.50 30.90 -5.13
C VAL A 5 24.56 29.85 -4.52
N SER A 6 23.32 30.22 -4.34
CA SER A 6 22.23 29.31 -4.01
C SER A 6 22.06 28.39 -5.22
N ASP A 7 22.71 27.24 -5.16
CA ASP A 7 22.58 26.15 -6.14
C ASP A 7 21.22 25.47 -5.90
N THR A 8 20.14 26.22 -6.22
CA THR A 8 18.79 25.67 -6.21
C THR A 8 18.73 24.66 -7.35
N ALA A 9 18.79 23.40 -7.01
CA ALA A 9 18.45 22.32 -7.92
C ALA A 9 17.07 22.63 -8.52
N GLY A 10 16.90 22.64 -9.83
CA GLY A 10 15.73 23.10 -10.58
C GLY A 10 14.35 22.62 -10.07
N ALA A 11 13.31 22.69 -10.90
CA ALA A 11 11.98 22.21 -10.56
C ALA A 11 11.83 20.71 -10.87
N ALA A 12 11.40 19.95 -9.87
CA ALA A 12 11.21 18.51 -9.92
C ALA A 12 9.73 18.12 -9.90
N LEU A 13 9.31 17.24 -10.79
CA LEU A 13 7.98 16.60 -10.75
C LEU A 13 8.11 15.13 -10.39
N VAL A 14 7.36 14.67 -9.40
CA VAL A 14 7.23 13.24 -9.10
C VAL A 14 5.81 12.78 -9.41
N VAL A 15 5.62 12.02 -10.50
CA VAL A 15 4.33 11.40 -10.85
C VAL A 15 4.28 10.00 -10.26
N GLY A 16 3.20 9.69 -9.52
CA GLY A 16 3.12 8.53 -8.67
C GLY A 16 3.65 8.78 -7.25
N ALA A 17 3.64 10.04 -6.82
CA ALA A 17 4.16 10.48 -5.52
C ALA A 17 3.47 9.83 -4.31
N SER A 18 2.21 9.40 -4.45
CA SER A 18 1.47 8.67 -3.40
C SER A 18 1.91 7.21 -3.24
N GLY A 19 2.68 6.66 -4.18
CA GLY A 19 3.19 5.29 -4.12
C GLY A 19 4.36 5.14 -3.14
N TYR A 20 4.77 3.88 -2.92
CA TYR A 20 5.85 3.55 -1.99
C TYR A 20 7.14 4.32 -2.27
N ILE A 21 7.68 4.22 -3.49
CA ILE A 21 8.93 4.91 -3.85
C ILE A 21 8.73 6.43 -3.87
N GLY A 22 7.62 6.92 -4.42
CA GLY A 22 7.32 8.35 -4.48
C GLY A 22 7.28 9.00 -3.10
N SER A 23 6.70 8.32 -2.12
CA SER A 23 6.63 8.83 -0.74
C SER A 23 8.01 8.97 -0.05
N HIS A 24 9.01 8.21 -0.48
CA HIS A 24 10.39 8.35 0.00
C HIS A 24 11.22 9.31 -0.86
N LEU A 25 10.95 9.34 -2.17
CA LEU A 25 11.70 10.18 -3.11
C LEU A 25 11.39 11.67 -2.94
N VAL A 26 10.11 12.03 -2.73
CA VAL A 26 9.69 13.44 -2.58
C VAL A 26 10.49 14.16 -1.48
N PRO A 27 10.53 13.69 -0.22
CA PRO A 27 11.31 14.35 0.82
C PRO A 27 12.83 14.30 0.55
N ALA A 28 13.35 13.25 -0.11
CA ALA A 28 14.76 13.16 -0.46
C ALA A 28 15.16 14.22 -1.50
N LEU A 29 14.31 14.48 -2.49
CA LEU A 29 14.52 15.55 -3.46
C LEU A 29 14.47 16.93 -2.80
N ALA A 30 13.49 17.18 -1.94
CA ALA A 30 13.37 18.44 -1.20
C ALA A 30 14.62 18.69 -0.33
N ALA A 31 15.11 17.66 0.37
CA ALA A 31 16.34 17.73 1.16
C ALA A 31 17.60 18.04 0.32
N ARG A 32 17.56 17.80 -1.00
CA ARG A 32 18.64 18.13 -1.96
C ARG A 32 18.45 19.46 -2.69
N GLY A 33 17.50 20.28 -2.22
CA GLY A 33 17.26 21.63 -2.73
C GLY A 33 16.40 21.70 -3.98
N TRP A 34 15.73 20.61 -4.40
CA TRP A 34 14.77 20.65 -5.49
C TRP A 34 13.46 21.33 -5.06
N ARG A 35 12.91 22.17 -5.93
CA ARG A 35 11.51 22.63 -5.82
C ARG A 35 10.60 21.51 -6.29
N VAL A 36 10.00 20.76 -5.34
CA VAL A 36 9.30 19.53 -5.66
C VAL A 36 7.81 19.78 -5.86
N ARG A 37 7.29 19.29 -6.99
CA ARG A 37 5.86 19.12 -7.27
C ARG A 37 5.54 17.61 -7.20
N ALA A 38 4.68 17.24 -6.28
CA ALA A 38 4.20 15.86 -6.11
C ALA A 38 2.85 15.68 -6.79
N ALA A 39 2.75 14.72 -7.70
CA ALA A 39 1.55 14.46 -8.49
C ALA A 39 0.98 13.06 -8.22
N ALA A 40 -0.33 12.99 -7.97
CA ALA A 40 -1.09 11.75 -7.87
C ALA A 40 -2.56 11.97 -8.26
N ARG A 41 -3.27 10.88 -8.55
CA ARG A 41 -4.70 10.92 -8.88
C ARG A 41 -5.56 11.41 -7.72
N ASN A 42 -5.23 11.02 -6.50
CA ASN A 42 -5.95 11.42 -5.29
C ASN A 42 -5.12 12.42 -4.48
N LEU A 43 -5.50 13.70 -4.57
CA LEU A 43 -4.83 14.78 -3.87
C LEU A 43 -4.89 14.64 -2.33
N LYS A 44 -5.96 14.06 -1.79
CA LYS A 44 -6.11 13.85 -0.35
C LYS A 44 -5.02 12.96 0.24
N VAL A 45 -4.54 11.98 -0.54
CA VAL A 45 -3.41 11.12 -0.14
C VAL A 45 -2.13 11.93 -0.01
N LEU A 46 -1.87 12.83 -0.95
CA LEU A 46 -0.69 13.70 -0.87
C LEU A 46 -0.79 14.67 0.29
N GLN A 47 -1.97 15.24 0.55
CA GLN A 47 -2.24 16.15 1.66
C GLN A 47 -2.07 15.51 3.04
N SER A 48 -2.19 14.18 3.14
CA SER A 48 -1.96 13.44 4.39
C SER A 48 -0.47 13.20 4.69
N ARG A 49 0.42 13.50 3.74
CA ARG A 49 1.86 13.31 3.94
C ARG A 49 2.45 14.49 4.72
N PRO A 50 3.41 14.24 5.63
CA PRO A 50 4.05 15.29 6.44
C PRO A 50 5.13 16.04 5.64
N TRP A 51 4.86 16.38 4.37
CA TRP A 51 5.80 17.09 3.52
C TRP A 51 5.67 18.60 3.71
N GLN A 52 6.82 19.27 3.82
CA GLN A 52 6.91 20.72 3.88
C GLN A 52 7.44 21.25 2.55
N ASP A 53 6.97 22.41 2.12
CA ASP A 53 7.41 23.11 0.90
C ASP A 53 7.33 22.27 -0.39
N VAL A 54 6.35 21.36 -0.47
CA VAL A 54 6.06 20.52 -1.64
C VAL A 54 4.74 20.97 -2.27
N GLU A 55 4.79 21.32 -3.54
CA GLU A 55 3.59 21.64 -4.33
C GLU A 55 2.83 20.33 -4.62
N LEU A 56 1.53 20.30 -4.35
CA LEU A 56 0.69 19.14 -4.54
C LEU A 56 -0.26 19.36 -5.73
N VAL A 57 -0.27 18.42 -6.69
CA VAL A 57 -1.12 18.52 -7.88
C VAL A 57 -1.87 17.21 -8.13
N ALA A 58 -3.15 17.33 -8.52
CA ALA A 58 -3.92 16.18 -8.98
C ALA A 58 -3.60 15.92 -10.45
N ALA A 59 -3.06 14.73 -10.77
CA ALA A 59 -2.77 14.34 -12.14
C ALA A 59 -2.96 12.84 -12.34
N ASP A 60 -3.57 12.48 -13.47
CA ASP A 60 -3.78 11.10 -13.90
C ASP A 60 -3.12 10.91 -15.27
N ALA A 61 -2.11 10.04 -15.34
CA ALA A 61 -1.39 9.80 -16.59
C ALA A 61 -2.27 9.20 -17.70
N LEU A 62 -3.42 8.64 -17.37
CA LEU A 62 -4.44 8.21 -18.35
C LEU A 62 -5.34 9.35 -18.84
N LYS A 63 -5.23 10.55 -18.26
CA LYS A 63 -6.00 11.75 -18.60
C LYS A 63 -5.07 12.86 -19.06
N PRO A 64 -4.76 12.96 -20.36
CA PRO A 64 -3.80 13.92 -20.88
C PRO A 64 -4.07 15.36 -20.45
N GLU A 65 -5.33 15.75 -20.33
CA GLU A 65 -5.76 17.09 -19.92
C GLU A 65 -5.32 17.46 -18.50
N SER A 66 -5.10 16.47 -17.63
CA SER A 66 -4.61 16.68 -16.25
C SER A 66 -3.10 16.89 -16.15
N LEU A 67 -2.34 16.52 -17.19
CA LEU A 67 -0.89 16.52 -17.15
C LEU A 67 -0.29 17.90 -17.41
N GLY A 68 -0.95 18.76 -18.18
CA GLY A 68 -0.43 20.07 -18.55
C GLY A 68 -0.02 20.93 -17.36
N ALA A 69 -0.89 21.04 -16.35
CA ALA A 69 -0.60 21.76 -15.11
C ALA A 69 0.51 21.09 -14.29
N ALA A 70 0.60 19.78 -14.32
CA ALA A 70 1.60 19.03 -13.57
C ALA A 70 3.02 19.27 -14.11
N VAL A 71 3.21 19.30 -15.44
CA VAL A 71 4.52 19.41 -16.08
C VAL A 71 4.97 20.86 -16.33
N ALA A 72 4.10 21.86 -16.17
CA ALA A 72 4.42 23.25 -16.45
C ALA A 72 5.57 23.77 -15.58
N GLY A 73 6.65 24.29 -16.22
CA GLY A 73 7.81 24.85 -15.54
C GLY A 73 8.69 23.84 -14.81
N ILE A 74 8.61 22.55 -15.17
CA ILE A 74 9.42 21.47 -14.61
C ILE A 74 10.70 21.27 -15.42
N ASP A 75 11.81 21.12 -14.73
CA ASP A 75 13.11 20.80 -15.34
C ASP A 75 13.31 19.29 -15.48
N VAL A 76 13.03 18.52 -14.42
CA VAL A 76 13.19 17.08 -14.38
C VAL A 76 11.94 16.41 -13.84
N ALA A 77 11.49 15.35 -14.50
CA ALA A 77 10.29 14.62 -14.10
C ALA A 77 10.60 13.14 -13.77
N TRP A 78 10.19 12.67 -12.59
CA TRP A 78 10.27 11.27 -12.21
C TRP A 78 8.96 10.56 -12.51
N TYR A 79 9.04 9.47 -13.29
CA TYR A 79 7.91 8.64 -13.64
C TYR A 79 7.90 7.35 -12.82
N LEU A 80 6.97 7.25 -11.85
CA LEU A 80 6.84 6.13 -10.91
C LEU A 80 5.46 5.45 -11.02
N VAL A 81 4.74 5.68 -12.11
CA VAL A 81 3.40 5.11 -12.32
C VAL A 81 3.50 3.66 -12.75
N HIS A 82 2.67 2.81 -12.16
CA HIS A 82 2.51 1.42 -12.55
C HIS A 82 1.10 0.92 -12.19
N SER A 83 0.43 0.29 -13.15
CA SER A 83 -1.01 -0.01 -13.09
C SER A 83 -1.34 -1.43 -12.65
N MET A 84 -0.44 -2.15 -11.95
CA MET A 84 -0.65 -3.56 -11.52
C MET A 84 -2.00 -3.83 -10.85
N ALA A 85 -2.56 -2.85 -10.17
CA ALA A 85 -3.86 -2.98 -9.51
C ALA A 85 -5.06 -2.91 -10.48
N ALA A 86 -4.86 -2.51 -11.75
CA ALA A 86 -5.93 -2.35 -12.74
C ALA A 86 -6.47 -3.68 -13.32
N GLY A 87 -5.94 -4.84 -12.91
CA GLY A 87 -6.40 -6.13 -13.38
C GLY A 87 -5.73 -6.58 -14.69
N LYS A 88 -6.47 -7.23 -15.61
CA LYS A 88 -5.88 -7.84 -16.81
C LYS A 88 -5.38 -6.87 -17.87
N ASP A 89 -5.84 -5.61 -17.85
CA ASP A 89 -5.49 -4.61 -18.88
C ASP A 89 -4.31 -3.70 -18.49
N PHE A 90 -3.59 -4.01 -17.40
CA PHE A 90 -2.59 -3.12 -16.85
C PHE A 90 -1.45 -2.80 -17.83
N GLY A 91 -1.02 -3.76 -18.66
CA GLY A 91 0.04 -3.54 -19.64
C GLY A 91 -0.32 -2.47 -20.68
N ARG A 92 -1.53 -2.52 -21.24
CA ARG A 92 -2.03 -1.49 -22.16
C ARG A 92 -2.13 -0.12 -21.49
N LEU A 93 -2.66 -0.09 -20.25
CA LEU A 93 -2.80 1.15 -19.49
C LEU A 93 -1.46 1.77 -19.13
N ASP A 94 -0.45 0.97 -18.80
CA ASP A 94 0.90 1.46 -18.52
C ASP A 94 1.54 2.11 -19.75
N LEU A 95 1.36 1.53 -20.95
CA LEU A 95 1.86 2.10 -22.19
C LEU A 95 1.16 3.40 -22.57
N GLU A 96 -0.16 3.45 -22.41
CA GLU A 96 -0.97 4.65 -22.66
C GLU A 96 -0.58 5.79 -21.71
N ALA A 97 -0.43 5.47 -20.42
CA ALA A 97 0.00 6.45 -19.42
C ALA A 97 1.41 7.00 -19.69
N ALA A 98 2.35 6.12 -20.08
CA ALA A 98 3.71 6.51 -20.44
C ALA A 98 3.75 7.43 -21.68
N ASP A 99 2.96 7.09 -22.70
CA ASP A 99 2.87 7.89 -23.93
C ASP A 99 2.30 9.29 -23.65
N ASN A 100 1.20 9.38 -22.93
CA ASN A 100 0.58 10.64 -22.54
C ASN A 100 1.55 11.53 -21.73
N PHE A 101 2.24 10.92 -20.76
CA PHE A 101 3.19 11.62 -19.90
C PHE A 101 4.40 12.14 -20.70
N ALA A 102 4.99 11.31 -21.55
CA ALA A 102 6.14 11.72 -22.37
C ALA A 102 5.78 12.84 -23.35
N LYS A 103 4.60 12.80 -23.98
CA LYS A 103 4.06 13.88 -24.82
C LYS A 103 3.90 15.18 -24.04
N ALA A 104 3.32 15.12 -22.85
CA ALA A 104 3.15 16.30 -21.99
C ALA A 104 4.50 16.89 -21.58
N CYS A 105 5.47 16.07 -21.19
CA CYS A 105 6.83 16.49 -20.86
C CYS A 105 7.51 17.17 -22.05
N ALA A 106 7.41 16.61 -23.27
CA ALA A 106 7.98 17.19 -24.48
C ALA A 106 7.35 18.55 -24.81
N ALA A 107 6.02 18.66 -24.73
CA ALA A 107 5.31 19.90 -24.97
C ALA A 107 5.64 21.02 -23.97
N ALA A 108 5.95 20.66 -22.72
CA ALA A 108 6.31 21.62 -21.66
C ALA A 108 7.81 21.94 -21.61
N GLY A 109 8.66 21.32 -22.45
CA GLY A 109 10.10 21.54 -22.46
C GLY A 109 10.84 20.94 -21.25
N VAL A 110 10.33 19.87 -20.67
CA VAL A 110 11.02 19.11 -19.62
C VAL A 110 12.37 18.62 -20.16
N LYS A 111 13.44 18.83 -19.41
CA LYS A 111 14.82 18.55 -19.87
C LYS A 111 15.21 17.08 -19.74
N ARG A 112 14.62 16.36 -18.77
CA ARG A 112 14.93 14.95 -18.50
C ARG A 112 13.76 14.25 -17.81
N ILE A 113 13.54 12.99 -18.17
CA ILE A 113 12.67 12.06 -17.43
C ILE A 113 13.58 11.04 -16.73
N VAL A 114 13.32 10.78 -15.45
CA VAL A 114 13.90 9.65 -14.70
C VAL A 114 12.81 8.60 -14.51
N TYR A 115 13.02 7.43 -15.04
CA TYR A 115 12.07 6.31 -14.93
C TYR A 115 12.63 5.22 -14.02
N LEU A 116 11.86 4.79 -13.02
CA LEU A 116 12.16 3.60 -12.24
C LEU A 116 11.55 2.38 -12.92
N GLY A 117 12.37 1.67 -13.68
CA GLY A 117 12.05 0.41 -14.33
C GLY A 117 12.21 -0.80 -13.41
N GLY A 118 11.97 -1.98 -13.95
CA GLY A 118 12.27 -3.27 -13.31
C GLY A 118 13.37 -4.03 -14.07
N LEU A 119 14.12 -4.86 -13.36
CA LEU A 119 15.00 -5.83 -14.04
C LEU A 119 14.14 -6.78 -14.85
N VAL A 120 14.52 -6.99 -16.11
CA VAL A 120 13.82 -7.91 -17.01
C VAL A 120 14.83 -8.94 -17.51
N PRO A 121 14.80 -10.17 -17.01
CA PRO A 121 15.68 -11.25 -17.44
C PRO A 121 15.50 -11.60 -18.92
N ALA A 122 16.54 -12.07 -19.55
CA ALA A 122 16.46 -12.61 -20.90
C ALA A 122 15.47 -13.79 -20.92
N GLY A 123 14.53 -13.78 -21.87
CA GLY A 123 13.49 -14.81 -21.95
C GLY A 123 12.31 -14.64 -20.98
N ALA A 124 12.20 -13.48 -20.32
CA ALA A 124 11.01 -13.16 -19.51
C ALA A 124 9.73 -13.21 -20.36
N ASP A 125 8.71 -13.89 -19.85
CA ASP A 125 7.41 -14.10 -20.51
C ASP A 125 6.24 -13.59 -19.64
N SER A 126 6.53 -13.06 -18.47
CA SER A 126 5.54 -12.50 -17.57
C SER A 126 5.05 -11.14 -18.08
N GLU A 127 3.75 -10.96 -18.24
CA GLU A 127 3.13 -9.73 -18.67
C GLU A 127 3.60 -8.51 -17.84
N HIS A 128 3.79 -8.71 -16.53
CA HIS A 128 4.31 -7.69 -15.63
C HIS A 128 5.73 -7.22 -16.01
N LEU A 129 6.64 -8.16 -16.30
CA LEU A 129 8.03 -7.82 -16.68
C LEU A 129 8.07 -7.15 -18.05
N LEU A 130 7.29 -7.67 -18.99
CA LEU A 130 7.19 -7.11 -20.34
C LEU A 130 6.62 -5.68 -20.30
N SER A 131 5.55 -5.44 -19.52
CA SER A 131 4.99 -4.09 -19.34
C SER A 131 6.03 -3.09 -18.82
N ARG A 132 6.89 -3.50 -17.88
CA ARG A 132 7.97 -2.62 -17.36
C ARG A 132 8.98 -2.24 -18.43
N ARG A 133 9.43 -3.22 -19.23
CA ARG A 133 10.33 -3.00 -20.36
C ARG A 133 9.69 -2.08 -21.38
N ASP A 134 8.49 -2.43 -21.82
CA ASP A 134 7.78 -1.73 -22.90
C ASP A 134 7.43 -0.29 -22.48
N THR A 135 7.15 -0.05 -21.18
CA THR A 135 6.98 1.30 -20.61
C THR A 135 8.26 2.12 -20.77
N GLY A 136 9.43 1.57 -20.43
CA GLY A 136 10.71 2.24 -20.62
C GLY A 136 11.00 2.55 -22.09
N GLU A 137 10.73 1.60 -22.99
CA GLU A 137 10.88 1.79 -24.45
C GLU A 137 9.91 2.88 -24.96
N ARG A 138 8.66 2.88 -24.48
CA ARG A 138 7.67 3.90 -24.86
C ARG A 138 8.11 5.31 -24.43
N LEU A 139 8.60 5.47 -23.22
CA LEU A 139 9.11 6.76 -22.73
C LEU A 139 10.29 7.24 -23.58
N ARG A 140 11.26 6.37 -23.89
CA ARG A 140 12.44 6.69 -24.71
C ARG A 140 12.12 6.96 -26.18
N GLY A 141 10.96 6.53 -26.66
CA GLY A 141 10.46 6.84 -28.01
C GLY A 141 10.09 8.31 -28.24
N HIS A 142 10.21 9.16 -27.22
CA HIS A 142 9.88 10.60 -27.27
C HIS A 142 11.15 11.47 -27.20
N PRO A 143 11.07 12.76 -27.58
CA PRO A 143 12.25 13.63 -27.67
C PRO A 143 12.97 13.92 -26.34
N VAL A 144 12.27 13.83 -25.20
CA VAL A 144 12.87 14.10 -23.89
C VAL A 144 13.81 12.95 -23.50
N PRO A 145 15.09 13.21 -23.16
CA PRO A 145 16.02 12.16 -22.72
C PRO A 145 15.50 11.45 -21.45
N VAL A 146 15.49 10.11 -21.49
CA VAL A 146 15.02 9.28 -20.37
C VAL A 146 16.21 8.55 -19.74
N THR A 147 16.45 8.81 -18.47
CA THR A 147 17.34 7.97 -17.63
C THR A 147 16.51 6.88 -16.99
N GLU A 148 16.69 5.63 -17.40
CA GLU A 148 16.00 4.49 -16.79
C GLU A 148 16.90 3.83 -15.74
N VAL A 149 16.41 3.79 -14.50
CA VAL A 149 17.04 3.05 -13.39
C VAL A 149 16.22 1.79 -13.15
N ARG A 150 16.79 0.60 -13.37
CA ARG A 150 16.11 -0.68 -13.18
C ARG A 150 16.50 -1.31 -11.86
N ALA A 151 15.52 -1.65 -11.06
CA ALA A 151 15.74 -2.35 -9.80
C ALA A 151 14.97 -3.68 -9.74
N GLY A 152 15.52 -4.65 -9.04
CA GLY A 152 14.84 -5.89 -8.68
C GLY A 152 14.12 -5.77 -7.35
N ILE A 153 14.52 -6.59 -6.38
CA ILE A 153 13.98 -6.58 -5.01
C ILE A 153 14.50 -5.36 -4.26
N ILE A 154 13.57 -4.52 -3.80
CA ILE A 154 13.88 -3.37 -2.95
C ILE A 154 13.63 -3.78 -1.50
N VAL A 155 14.65 -3.65 -0.66
CA VAL A 155 14.58 -3.97 0.78
C VAL A 155 14.48 -2.67 1.56
N GLY A 156 13.35 -2.49 2.24
CA GLY A 156 13.09 -1.32 3.05
C GLY A 156 11.79 -1.47 3.84
N PRO A 157 11.54 -0.61 4.84
CA PRO A 157 10.35 -0.69 5.68
C PRO A 157 9.10 -0.47 4.83
N GLY A 158 8.15 -1.42 4.88
CA GLY A 158 6.92 -1.33 4.09
C GLY A 158 7.06 -1.70 2.61
N SER A 159 8.20 -2.23 2.13
CA SER A 159 8.32 -2.70 0.75
C SER A 159 7.62 -4.03 0.52
N ALA A 160 7.03 -4.21 -0.67
CA ALA A 160 6.25 -5.42 -0.99
C ALA A 160 7.04 -6.72 -0.80
N ALA A 161 8.23 -6.81 -1.41
CA ALA A 161 9.02 -8.02 -1.38
C ALA A 161 9.51 -8.36 0.03
N PHE A 162 9.94 -7.36 0.80
CA PHE A 162 10.38 -7.54 2.18
C PHE A 162 9.22 -7.98 3.08
N GLU A 163 8.08 -7.30 3.01
CA GLU A 163 6.91 -7.64 3.85
C GLU A 163 6.38 -9.05 3.56
N VAL A 164 6.31 -9.45 2.27
CA VAL A 164 5.89 -10.80 1.89
C VAL A 164 6.84 -11.86 2.45
N MET A 165 8.15 -11.67 2.25
CA MET A 165 9.13 -12.63 2.78
C MET A 165 9.09 -12.72 4.30
N ARG A 166 8.97 -11.58 4.99
CA ARG A 166 8.85 -11.52 6.44
C ARG A 166 7.58 -12.21 6.94
N ASP A 167 6.43 -11.95 6.31
CA ASP A 167 5.16 -12.58 6.69
C ASP A 167 5.22 -14.10 6.53
N LEU A 168 5.81 -14.59 5.43
CA LEU A 168 6.02 -16.02 5.22
C LEU A 168 6.86 -16.65 6.33
N VAL A 169 8.00 -16.08 6.66
CA VAL A 169 8.93 -16.66 7.64
C VAL A 169 8.42 -16.59 9.06
N LEU A 170 7.65 -15.56 9.40
CA LEU A 170 7.06 -15.41 10.75
C LEU A 170 5.90 -16.36 11.01
N HIS A 171 5.16 -16.75 9.98
CA HIS A 171 3.90 -17.45 10.16
C HIS A 171 3.90 -18.91 9.66
N LEU A 172 4.90 -19.31 8.87
CA LEU A 172 4.98 -20.64 8.29
C LEU A 172 6.18 -21.42 8.84
N PRO A 173 5.98 -22.38 9.76
CA PRO A 173 7.05 -23.26 10.24
C PRO A 173 7.54 -24.24 9.16
N VAL A 174 6.68 -24.54 8.19
CA VAL A 174 6.99 -25.37 7.02
C VAL A 174 6.47 -24.67 5.77
N MET A 175 7.33 -24.49 4.80
CA MET A 175 7.00 -23.89 3.50
C MET A 175 7.20 -24.93 2.38
N ILE A 176 6.09 -25.26 1.70
CA ILE A 176 6.15 -26.01 0.44
C ILE A 176 6.27 -24.98 -0.66
N THR A 177 7.42 -24.89 -1.30
CA THR A 177 7.72 -23.84 -2.28
C THR A 177 7.97 -24.43 -3.66
N PRO A 178 7.63 -23.69 -4.73
CA PRO A 178 8.09 -24.03 -6.08
C PRO A 178 9.62 -23.93 -6.20
N ARG A 179 10.19 -24.52 -7.23
CA ARG A 179 11.65 -24.46 -7.50
C ARG A 179 12.20 -23.03 -7.62
N TRP A 180 11.38 -22.06 -7.96
CA TRP A 180 11.80 -20.65 -8.09
C TRP A 180 12.35 -20.05 -6.77
N VAL A 181 12.09 -20.64 -5.61
CA VAL A 181 12.71 -20.21 -4.35
C VAL A 181 14.25 -20.21 -4.43
N ARG A 182 14.81 -20.96 -5.37
CA ARG A 182 16.25 -21.03 -5.65
C ARG A 182 16.73 -20.07 -6.75
N ALA A 183 15.81 -19.34 -7.38
CA ALA A 183 16.21 -18.28 -8.32
C ALA A 183 16.96 -17.18 -7.56
N ARG A 184 17.97 -16.62 -8.21
CA ARG A 184 18.87 -15.61 -7.63
C ARG A 184 18.37 -14.22 -7.94
N SER A 185 18.59 -13.31 -7.02
CA SER A 185 18.32 -11.88 -7.21
C SER A 185 19.41 -11.04 -6.57
N THR A 186 19.55 -9.82 -7.06
CA THR A 186 20.45 -8.79 -6.52
C THR A 186 19.60 -7.72 -5.81
N PRO A 187 19.25 -7.93 -4.52
CA PRO A 187 18.42 -6.97 -3.78
C PRO A 187 19.17 -5.63 -3.59
N ILE A 188 18.40 -4.54 -3.47
CA ILE A 188 18.93 -3.21 -3.18
C ILE A 188 18.22 -2.60 -1.98
N ALA A 189 18.97 -1.94 -1.09
CA ALA A 189 18.39 -1.14 -0.03
C ALA A 189 17.58 0.03 -0.59
N LEU A 190 16.46 0.35 0.05
CA LEU A 190 15.62 1.48 -0.35
C LEU A 190 16.43 2.78 -0.40
N ASP A 191 17.23 3.07 0.63
CA ASP A 191 18.01 4.30 0.72
C ASP A 191 19.04 4.41 -0.42
N ASN A 192 19.67 3.30 -0.79
CA ASN A 192 20.59 3.28 -1.93
C ASN A 192 19.88 3.52 -3.27
N LEU A 193 18.68 2.95 -3.45
CA LEU A 193 17.87 3.20 -4.63
C LEU A 193 17.40 4.66 -4.71
N ILE A 194 16.92 5.23 -3.60
CA ILE A 194 16.51 6.63 -3.53
C ILE A 194 17.68 7.55 -3.85
N HIS A 195 18.89 7.24 -3.33
CA HIS A 195 20.09 8.00 -3.66
C HIS A 195 20.38 7.98 -5.17
N TYR A 196 20.33 6.83 -5.82
CA TYR A 196 20.50 6.75 -7.27
C TYR A 196 19.45 7.58 -8.03
N LEU A 197 18.17 7.50 -7.64
CA LEU A 197 17.10 8.27 -8.29
C LEU A 197 17.27 9.79 -8.12
N VAL A 198 17.77 10.24 -6.98
CA VAL A 198 18.02 11.66 -6.68
C VAL A 198 19.23 12.18 -7.46
N GLU A 199 20.32 11.43 -7.54
CA GLU A 199 21.55 11.86 -8.16
C GLU A 199 21.59 11.66 -9.69
N ALA A 200 20.80 10.70 -10.24
CA ALA A 200 20.80 10.38 -11.67
C ALA A 200 20.64 11.60 -12.61
N PRO A 201 19.77 12.58 -12.35
CA PRO A 201 19.67 13.75 -13.25
C PRO A 201 20.84 14.72 -13.15
N ARG A 202 21.67 14.62 -12.11
CA ARG A 202 22.86 15.45 -11.91
C ARG A 202 24.06 14.96 -12.69
N VAL A 203 24.00 13.73 -13.20
CA VAL A 203 25.06 13.09 -14.02
C VAL A 203 24.67 13.22 -15.49
N PRO A 204 25.30 14.11 -16.28
CA PRO A 204 24.95 14.33 -17.69
C PRO A 204 25.05 13.05 -18.53
N GLU A 205 26.02 12.20 -18.26
CA GLU A 205 26.32 10.96 -18.96
C GLU A 205 25.18 9.94 -18.86
N MET A 206 24.35 10.05 -17.85
CA MET A 206 23.18 9.19 -17.66
C MET A 206 22.00 9.55 -18.55
N ALA A 207 22.05 10.67 -19.28
CA ALA A 207 20.95 11.09 -20.13
C ALA A 207 20.71 10.11 -21.29
N GLY A 208 19.46 9.59 -21.40
CA GLY A 208 19.10 8.63 -22.44
C GLY A 208 19.57 7.20 -22.16
N GLY A 209 20.29 6.96 -21.05
CA GLY A 209 20.86 5.67 -20.69
C GLY A 209 19.92 4.79 -19.85
N VAL A 210 20.26 3.50 -19.78
CA VAL A 210 19.57 2.49 -18.99
C VAL A 210 20.59 1.84 -18.03
N TYR A 211 20.26 1.82 -16.75
CA TYR A 211 21.19 1.43 -15.69
C TYR A 211 20.52 0.48 -14.71
N ASP A 212 21.16 -0.65 -14.42
CA ASP A 212 20.69 -1.55 -13.39
C ASP A 212 21.19 -1.09 -12.02
N ALA A 213 20.31 -1.06 -11.03
CA ALA A 213 20.60 -0.69 -9.65
C ALA A 213 20.47 -1.92 -8.74
N ALA A 214 21.55 -2.25 -8.03
CA ALA A 214 21.61 -3.39 -7.11
C ALA A 214 22.50 -3.11 -5.91
N GLY A 215 22.22 -3.79 -4.80
CA GLY A 215 23.12 -3.93 -3.67
C GLY A 215 24.31 -4.85 -3.97
N PRO A 216 25.19 -5.08 -2.98
CA PRO A 216 26.41 -5.87 -3.20
C PRO A 216 26.16 -7.38 -3.29
N ASP A 217 25.01 -7.87 -2.81
CA ASP A 217 24.75 -9.29 -2.63
C ASP A 217 23.95 -9.89 -3.79
N THR A 218 24.29 -11.14 -4.16
CA THR A 218 23.48 -11.99 -5.03
C THR A 218 22.97 -13.17 -4.22
N LEU A 219 21.68 -13.24 -3.95
CA LEU A 219 21.06 -14.21 -3.05
C LEU A 219 19.89 -14.92 -3.71
N THR A 220 19.64 -16.17 -3.28
CA THR A 220 18.37 -16.84 -3.60
C THR A 220 17.26 -16.34 -2.68
N TYR A 221 15.99 -16.48 -3.10
CA TYR A 221 14.84 -16.15 -2.23
C TYR A 221 14.89 -16.96 -0.92
N GLU A 222 15.31 -18.24 -0.98
CA GLU A 222 15.52 -19.07 0.20
C GLU A 222 16.58 -18.47 1.14
N ALA A 223 17.72 -18.03 0.61
CA ALA A 223 18.78 -17.42 1.42
C ALA A 223 18.33 -16.11 2.06
N MET A 224 17.56 -15.28 1.33
CA MET A 224 16.97 -14.04 1.88
C MET A 224 16.01 -14.34 3.00
N MET A 225 15.08 -15.30 2.86
CA MET A 225 14.15 -15.69 3.90
C MET A 225 14.85 -16.22 5.14
N ARG A 226 15.88 -17.07 4.98
CA ARG A 226 16.70 -17.56 6.12
C ARG A 226 17.45 -16.42 6.80
N GLY A 227 17.97 -15.44 6.04
CA GLY A 227 18.60 -14.23 6.57
C GLY A 227 17.64 -13.40 7.44
N ILE A 228 16.41 -13.20 6.98
CA ILE A 228 15.36 -12.53 7.77
C ILE A 228 15.08 -13.28 9.07
N CYS A 229 14.94 -14.62 9.03
CA CYS A 229 14.73 -15.42 10.24
C CYS A 229 15.84 -15.23 11.27
N ARG A 230 17.10 -15.28 10.83
CA ARG A 230 18.25 -15.10 11.75
C ARG A 230 18.23 -13.73 12.41
N ILE A 231 17.94 -12.67 11.65
CA ILE A 231 17.89 -11.30 12.17
C ILE A 231 16.74 -11.14 13.17
N LEU A 232 15.60 -11.76 12.92
CA LEU A 232 14.45 -11.72 13.82
C LEU A 232 14.59 -12.66 15.04
N GLY A 233 15.63 -13.48 15.11
CA GLY A 233 15.80 -14.48 16.19
C GLY A 233 14.76 -15.61 16.13
N HIS A 234 14.12 -15.82 14.97
CA HIS A 234 13.14 -16.88 14.77
C HIS A 234 13.79 -18.18 14.28
N ARG A 235 13.15 -19.31 14.58
CA ARG A 235 13.56 -20.60 14.05
C ARG A 235 13.38 -20.61 12.53
N GLU A 236 14.40 -21.03 11.80
CA GLU A 236 14.33 -21.15 10.34
C GLU A 236 13.23 -22.14 9.93
N PRO A 237 12.36 -21.78 8.99
CA PRO A 237 11.31 -22.66 8.50
C PRO A 237 11.90 -23.81 7.67
N TRP A 238 11.22 -24.93 7.66
CA TRP A 238 11.53 -26.01 6.75
C TRP A 238 11.04 -25.66 5.35
N ILE A 239 11.96 -25.42 4.43
CA ILE A 239 11.64 -25.07 3.03
C ILE A 239 11.79 -26.32 2.17
N LEU A 240 10.67 -26.82 1.67
CA LEU A 240 10.58 -28.02 0.83
C LEU A 240 10.26 -27.61 -0.61
N PRO A 241 11.24 -27.53 -1.51
CA PRO A 241 10.97 -27.21 -2.91
C PRO A 241 10.37 -28.41 -3.63
N VAL A 242 9.17 -28.23 -4.21
CA VAL A 242 8.47 -29.25 -4.99
C VAL A 242 8.48 -28.94 -6.49
N PRO A 243 8.62 -29.95 -7.36
CA PRO A 243 8.79 -29.72 -8.80
C PRO A 243 7.49 -29.35 -9.55
N VAL A 244 6.33 -29.52 -8.94
CA VAL A 244 5.02 -29.61 -9.64
C VAL A 244 4.07 -28.42 -9.35
N LEU A 245 4.51 -27.35 -8.71
CA LEU A 245 3.64 -26.19 -8.53
C LEU A 245 3.67 -25.29 -9.76
N THR A 246 2.56 -25.26 -10.50
CA THR A 246 2.37 -24.28 -11.56
C THR A 246 2.26 -22.87 -10.96
N PRO A 247 2.50 -21.80 -11.75
CA PRO A 247 2.30 -20.41 -11.28
C PRO A 247 0.90 -20.17 -10.72
N GLU A 248 -0.12 -20.80 -11.30
CA GLU A 248 -1.52 -20.70 -10.85
C GLU A 248 -1.74 -21.35 -9.48
N LEU A 249 -1.23 -22.56 -9.30
CA LEU A 249 -1.28 -23.26 -8.00
C LEU A 249 -0.47 -22.50 -6.93
N SER A 250 0.67 -21.93 -7.32
CA SER A 250 1.49 -21.12 -6.43
C SER A 250 0.78 -19.82 -6.02
N ALA A 251 0.12 -19.14 -6.96
CA ALA A 251 -0.67 -17.95 -6.68
C ALA A 251 -1.90 -18.28 -5.82
N TRP A 252 -2.54 -19.44 -6.07
CA TRP A 252 -3.65 -19.92 -5.26
C TRP A 252 -3.20 -20.24 -3.83
N TRP A 253 -2.06 -20.94 -3.68
CA TRP A 253 -1.46 -21.26 -2.38
C TRP A 253 -1.06 -19.98 -1.61
N LEU A 254 -0.41 -19.01 -2.26
CA LEU A 254 -0.08 -17.73 -1.63
C LEU A 254 -1.32 -16.97 -1.15
N LYS A 255 -2.45 -17.08 -1.83
CA LYS A 255 -3.73 -16.52 -1.37
C LYS A 255 -4.16 -17.07 -0.02
N PHE A 256 -3.78 -18.31 0.31
CA PHE A 256 -4.09 -18.97 1.59
C PHE A 256 -3.03 -18.72 2.68
N VAL A 257 -1.80 -18.41 2.31
CA VAL A 257 -0.71 -18.29 3.30
C VAL A 257 -0.22 -16.87 3.52
N THR A 258 -0.63 -15.91 2.67
CA THR A 258 -0.25 -14.50 2.80
C THR A 258 -1.45 -13.56 2.66
N ALA A 259 -1.26 -12.33 3.13
CA ALA A 259 -2.22 -11.25 2.96
C ALA A 259 -2.19 -10.60 1.54
N VAL A 260 -1.31 -11.05 0.64
CA VAL A 260 -1.15 -10.43 -0.68
C VAL A 260 -2.37 -10.70 -1.56
N PRO A 261 -2.95 -9.69 -2.20
CA PRO A 261 -4.03 -9.87 -3.17
C PRO A 261 -3.62 -10.80 -4.32
N ALA A 262 -4.51 -11.71 -4.73
CA ALA A 262 -4.19 -12.78 -5.68
C ALA A 262 -3.69 -12.29 -7.05
N ASN A 263 -4.15 -11.12 -7.52
CA ASN A 263 -3.71 -10.50 -8.76
C ASN A 263 -2.24 -10.03 -8.67
N ILE A 264 -1.86 -9.44 -7.55
CA ILE A 264 -0.48 -9.00 -7.28
C ILE A 264 0.42 -10.20 -7.07
N ALA A 265 -0.01 -11.19 -6.26
CA ALA A 265 0.72 -12.43 -6.06
C ALA A 265 1.03 -13.13 -7.39
N ARG A 266 0.03 -13.23 -8.29
CA ARG A 266 0.21 -13.86 -9.61
C ARG A 266 1.22 -13.11 -10.48
N ALA A 267 1.15 -11.77 -10.50
CA ALA A 267 2.06 -10.93 -11.27
C ALA A 267 3.52 -11.10 -10.78
N LEU A 268 3.71 -11.10 -9.45
CA LEU A 268 5.03 -11.31 -8.84
C LEU A 268 5.58 -12.71 -9.11
N ILE A 269 4.77 -13.77 -8.90
CA ILE A 269 5.23 -15.17 -9.07
C ILE A 269 5.60 -15.47 -10.52
N GLY A 270 4.87 -14.93 -11.49
CA GLY A 270 5.15 -15.16 -12.91
C GLY A 270 6.58 -14.78 -13.30
N GLY A 271 7.16 -13.79 -12.64
CA GLY A 271 8.54 -13.38 -12.84
C GLY A 271 9.60 -14.22 -12.10
N LEU A 272 9.24 -14.80 -10.94
CA LEU A 272 10.20 -15.40 -10.00
C LEU A 272 10.94 -16.66 -10.53
N LYS A 273 10.50 -17.24 -11.64
CA LYS A 273 11.15 -18.42 -12.23
C LYS A 273 12.51 -18.13 -12.88
N HIS A 274 12.86 -16.87 -13.06
CA HIS A 274 14.11 -16.41 -13.66
C HIS A 274 15.07 -15.85 -12.61
N ASP A 275 16.36 -15.89 -12.88
CA ASP A 275 17.36 -15.16 -12.12
C ASP A 275 17.27 -13.66 -12.46
N PHE A 276 17.24 -12.82 -11.43
CA PHE A 276 17.22 -11.35 -11.53
C PHE A 276 18.58 -10.79 -11.10
N ILE A 277 19.57 -10.95 -11.97
CA ILE A 277 20.94 -10.49 -11.70
C ILE A 277 21.15 -9.18 -12.46
N ALA A 278 21.41 -8.11 -11.73
CA ALA A 278 21.67 -6.79 -12.27
C ALA A 278 23.13 -6.64 -12.71
N ASP A 279 23.35 -5.94 -13.81
CA ASP A 279 24.66 -5.40 -14.17
C ASP A 279 24.78 -3.94 -13.65
N ALA A 280 25.14 -3.80 -12.39
CA ALA A 280 25.21 -2.52 -11.72
C ALA A 280 26.59 -1.83 -11.79
N GLY A 281 27.52 -2.30 -12.66
CA GLY A 281 28.85 -1.71 -12.79
C GLY A 281 28.79 -0.23 -13.16
N ALA A 282 28.13 0.09 -14.26
CA ALA A 282 28.05 1.47 -14.77
C ALA A 282 27.42 2.48 -13.78
N ILE A 283 26.32 2.13 -13.11
CA ILE A 283 25.69 3.06 -12.15
C ILE A 283 26.57 3.29 -10.92
N ARG A 284 27.31 2.27 -10.48
CA ARG A 284 28.25 2.39 -9.34
C ARG A 284 29.45 3.28 -9.64
N GLU A 285 29.92 3.27 -10.88
CA GLU A 285 31.00 4.16 -11.34
C GLU A 285 30.51 5.60 -11.46
N LEU A 286 29.31 5.82 -12.02
CA LEU A 286 28.75 7.14 -12.24
C LEU A 286 28.24 7.80 -10.96
N ILE A 287 27.68 7.02 -10.05
CA ILE A 287 27.14 7.50 -8.76
C ILE A 287 27.69 6.61 -7.64
N PRO A 288 28.96 6.85 -7.23
CA PRO A 288 29.58 6.06 -6.16
C PRO A 288 28.87 6.32 -4.82
N GLN A 289 28.51 5.25 -4.12
CA GLN A 289 27.94 5.29 -2.78
C GLN A 289 28.31 4.04 -1.97
N LYS A 290 28.16 4.13 -0.65
CA LYS A 290 28.25 2.96 0.23
C LYS A 290 26.97 2.14 0.09
N LEU A 291 27.06 0.95 -0.49
CA LEU A 291 25.92 0.04 -0.63
C LEU A 291 25.73 -0.76 0.65
N LEU A 292 24.49 -0.84 1.13
CA LEU A 292 24.13 -1.73 2.22
C LEU A 292 23.94 -3.16 1.68
N GLY A 293 24.47 -4.13 2.41
CA GLY A 293 24.20 -5.53 2.19
C GLY A 293 22.75 -5.89 2.56
N PHE A 294 22.30 -7.07 2.14
CA PHE A 294 20.93 -7.51 2.39
C PHE A 294 20.57 -7.52 3.88
N GLU A 295 21.42 -8.12 4.71
CA GLU A 295 21.14 -8.20 6.16
C GLU A 295 21.11 -6.83 6.83
N ASP A 296 22.01 -5.92 6.45
CA ASP A 296 22.01 -4.55 6.98
C ASP A 296 20.77 -3.77 6.52
N SER A 297 20.32 -4.00 5.28
CA SER A 297 19.08 -3.42 4.76
C SER A 297 17.85 -3.91 5.52
N VAL A 298 17.82 -5.19 5.90
CA VAL A 298 16.75 -5.77 6.73
C VAL A 298 16.78 -5.19 8.14
N ARG A 299 17.96 -5.05 8.78
CA ARG A 299 18.11 -4.42 10.11
C ARG A 299 17.62 -2.98 10.09
N ALA A 300 18.04 -2.21 9.08
CA ALA A 300 17.61 -0.82 8.91
C ALA A 300 16.10 -0.70 8.74
N ALA A 301 15.47 -1.61 7.96
CA ALA A 301 14.03 -1.64 7.77
C ALA A 301 13.27 -1.93 9.09
N LEU A 302 13.71 -2.92 9.85
CA LEU A 302 13.12 -3.26 11.15
C LEU A 302 13.30 -2.15 12.18
N GLU A 303 14.45 -1.46 12.18
CA GLU A 303 14.72 -0.34 13.06
C GLU A 303 13.83 0.87 12.74
N ALA A 304 13.62 1.18 11.45
CA ALA A 304 12.71 2.24 11.03
C ALA A 304 11.25 1.91 11.44
N GLU A 305 10.82 0.65 11.35
CA GLU A 305 9.50 0.23 11.84
C GLU A 305 9.38 0.36 13.37
N ALA A 306 10.40 -0.06 14.12
CA ALA A 306 10.41 0.06 15.58
C ALA A 306 10.37 1.52 16.06
N ARG A 307 10.94 2.44 15.28
CA ARG A 307 10.89 3.89 15.53
C ARG A 307 9.61 4.55 15.00
N HIS A 308 8.70 3.83 14.35
CA HIS A 308 7.51 4.36 13.70
C HIS A 308 7.80 5.45 12.65
N THR A 309 8.93 5.33 11.94
CA THR A 309 9.38 6.28 10.90
C THR A 309 9.08 5.80 9.48
N VAL A 310 8.14 4.88 9.31
CA VAL A 310 7.76 4.34 7.98
C VAL A 310 6.92 5.39 7.24
N ALA A 311 7.47 5.92 6.16
CA ALA A 311 6.81 6.98 5.37
C ALA A 311 5.61 6.47 4.57
N ALA A 312 5.67 5.24 4.07
CA ALA A 312 4.58 4.60 3.31
C ALA A 312 4.76 3.09 3.25
N ARG A 313 3.64 2.37 3.05
CA ARG A 313 3.66 0.94 2.75
C ARG A 313 3.25 0.71 1.29
N TRP A 314 3.80 -0.34 0.66
CA TRP A 314 3.49 -0.67 -0.74
C TRP A 314 2.00 -0.92 -0.99
N THR A 315 1.29 -1.43 0.01
CA THR A 315 -0.15 -1.67 -0.04
C THR A 315 -0.96 -0.41 -0.30
N GLU A 316 -0.51 0.75 0.15
CA GLU A 316 -1.17 2.03 -0.08
C GLU A 316 -1.30 2.35 -1.58
N GLY A 317 -0.26 2.08 -2.38
CA GLY A 317 -0.28 2.27 -3.83
C GLY A 317 -1.16 1.26 -4.58
N ALA A 318 -1.18 0.01 -4.13
CA ALA A 318 -1.91 -1.07 -4.79
C ALA A 318 -3.44 -0.92 -4.72
N PHE A 319 -3.97 -0.21 -3.73
CA PHE A 319 -5.41 -0.06 -3.49
C PHE A 319 -6.00 1.26 -3.99
N MET A 320 -5.20 2.19 -4.50
CA MET A 320 -5.66 3.51 -4.95
C MET A 320 -6.64 3.46 -6.14
N PHE A 321 -6.77 2.34 -6.84
CA PHE A 321 -7.69 2.17 -7.98
C PHE A 321 -9.18 2.05 -7.59
N ARG A 322 -9.52 1.91 -6.30
CA ARG A 322 -10.87 1.55 -5.84
C ARG A 322 -11.54 2.59 -4.96
N ASP A 323 -11.25 3.87 -5.03
CA ASP A 323 -11.69 4.84 -4.01
C ASP A 323 -11.34 4.42 -2.58
N TYR A 324 -10.30 3.59 -2.46
CA TYR A 324 -9.92 2.97 -1.21
C TYR A 324 -9.20 3.99 -0.33
N ARG A 325 -9.56 4.02 0.92
CA ARG A 325 -8.97 4.95 1.88
C ARG A 325 -7.57 4.49 2.26
N PRO A 326 -6.57 5.40 2.30
CA PRO A 326 -5.18 5.04 2.62
C PRO A 326 -5.03 4.29 3.94
N ASP A 327 -5.89 4.60 4.92
CA ASP A 327 -5.88 4.03 6.27
C ASP A 327 -6.06 2.50 6.27
N TYR A 328 -6.67 1.93 5.24
CA TYR A 328 -7.00 0.50 5.16
C TYR A 328 -6.36 -0.26 4.01
N ALA A 329 -5.47 0.38 3.29
CA ALA A 329 -4.76 -0.25 2.16
C ALA A 329 -3.99 -1.52 2.56
N TYR A 330 -3.66 -1.64 3.84
CA TYR A 330 -2.96 -2.77 4.43
C TYR A 330 -3.84 -4.04 4.58
N TYR A 331 -5.17 -3.89 4.60
CA TYR A 331 -6.08 -5.02 4.88
C TYR A 331 -6.50 -5.75 3.60
N ALA A 332 -6.13 -7.03 3.49
CA ALA A 332 -6.34 -7.85 2.29
C ALA A 332 -7.71 -8.51 2.19
N LYS A 333 -8.45 -8.61 3.29
CA LYS A 333 -9.77 -9.23 3.38
C LYS A 333 -10.79 -8.22 3.88
N HIS A 334 -12.00 -8.30 3.37
CA HIS A 334 -13.10 -7.49 3.85
C HIS A 334 -14.42 -8.25 3.76
N ALA A 335 -15.34 -7.91 4.65
CA ALA A 335 -16.73 -8.34 4.62
C ALA A 335 -17.59 -7.20 5.14
N GLY A 336 -18.74 -6.97 4.58
CA GLY A 336 -19.62 -5.88 5.00
C GLY A 336 -21.02 -6.01 4.45
N ALA A 337 -21.85 -5.07 4.86
CA ALA A 337 -23.20 -4.89 4.34
C ALA A 337 -23.51 -3.39 4.26
N GLU A 338 -24.38 -3.03 3.33
CA GLU A 338 -24.86 -1.68 3.15
C GLU A 338 -26.36 -1.65 2.87
N THR A 339 -26.98 -0.50 3.10
CA THR A 339 -28.37 -0.26 2.72
C THR A 339 -28.62 1.22 2.49
N ARG A 340 -29.68 1.54 1.76
CA ARG A 340 -30.14 2.90 1.55
C ARG A 340 -31.34 3.22 2.44
N THR A 341 -31.46 4.47 2.86
CA THR A 341 -32.49 4.91 3.79
C THR A 341 -32.82 6.38 3.62
N GLY A 342 -34.05 6.75 3.96
CA GLY A 342 -34.48 8.14 4.08
C GLY A 342 -34.18 8.79 5.45
N ALA A 343 -33.60 8.04 6.41
CA ALA A 343 -33.20 8.59 7.69
C ALA A 343 -32.14 9.68 7.53
N SER A 344 -32.16 10.69 8.39
CA SER A 344 -31.19 11.78 8.35
C SER A 344 -29.78 11.33 8.72
N SER A 345 -28.75 11.98 8.18
CA SER A 345 -27.35 11.70 8.54
C SER A 345 -27.11 11.92 10.05
N ALA A 346 -27.79 12.89 10.65
CA ALA A 346 -27.69 13.17 12.08
C ALA A 346 -28.26 12.03 12.94
N SER A 347 -29.41 11.47 12.56
CA SER A 347 -30.03 10.36 13.29
C SER A 347 -29.24 9.05 13.10
N LEU A 348 -28.74 8.81 11.90
CA LEU A 348 -27.83 7.69 11.64
C LEU A 348 -26.55 7.81 12.47
N TRP A 349 -25.94 9.00 12.48
CA TRP A 349 -24.73 9.25 13.25
C TRP A 349 -24.94 9.06 14.76
N LYS A 350 -26.06 9.55 15.30
CA LYS A 350 -26.41 9.37 16.70
C LYS A 350 -26.44 7.88 17.10
N VAL A 351 -26.97 7.02 16.22
CA VAL A 351 -27.00 5.58 16.47
C VAL A 351 -25.60 4.97 16.33
N VAL A 352 -24.85 5.34 15.28
CA VAL A 352 -23.51 4.82 15.04
C VAL A 352 -22.53 5.24 16.15
N SER A 353 -22.56 6.50 16.57
CA SER A 353 -21.68 6.99 17.64
C SER A 353 -22.00 6.39 19.03
N ALA A 354 -23.20 5.90 19.26
CA ALA A 354 -23.62 5.29 20.51
C ALA A 354 -23.38 3.77 20.61
N ILE A 355 -22.70 3.15 19.62
CA ILE A 355 -22.43 1.70 19.61
C ILE A 355 -21.48 1.28 20.75
N GLY A 356 -21.64 0.08 21.27
CA GLY A 356 -20.87 -0.49 22.39
C GLY A 356 -21.37 -0.04 23.77
N GLY A 357 -20.63 -0.37 24.80
CA GLY A 357 -21.05 -0.17 26.20
C GLY A 357 -22.41 -0.80 26.49
N ASP A 358 -23.28 -0.06 27.16
CA ASP A 358 -24.64 -0.53 27.51
C ASP A 358 -25.52 -0.78 26.28
N ASN A 359 -25.26 -0.11 25.15
CA ASN A 359 -26.00 -0.31 23.92
C ASN A 359 -25.59 -1.56 23.15
N ARG A 360 -24.45 -2.15 23.45
CA ARG A 360 -23.89 -3.30 22.75
C ARG A 360 -23.81 -3.06 21.22
N TYR A 361 -23.92 -4.10 20.41
CA TYR A 361 -23.79 -4.02 18.94
C TYR A 361 -25.14 -4.13 18.22
N TYR A 362 -26.25 -3.87 18.91
CA TYR A 362 -27.63 -3.83 18.41
C TYR A 362 -28.16 -5.16 17.85
N ALA A 363 -27.38 -5.94 17.12
CA ALA A 363 -27.80 -7.17 16.47
C ALA A 363 -26.98 -8.37 16.94
N TYR A 364 -27.63 -9.50 17.18
CA TYR A 364 -26.97 -10.78 17.54
C TYR A 364 -25.94 -10.64 18.68
N ASN A 365 -26.26 -9.92 19.73
CA ASN A 365 -25.34 -9.66 20.86
C ASN A 365 -24.74 -10.95 21.46
N PHE A 366 -25.43 -12.08 21.38
CA PHE A 366 -24.92 -13.37 21.85
C PHE A 366 -23.67 -13.84 21.04
N LEU A 367 -23.60 -13.55 19.73
CA LEU A 367 -22.41 -13.87 18.92
C LEU A 367 -21.21 -13.02 19.32
N TRP A 368 -21.46 -11.75 19.60
CA TRP A 368 -20.43 -10.85 20.12
C TRP A 368 -19.93 -11.33 21.48
N THR A 369 -20.84 -11.69 22.41
CA THR A 369 -20.48 -12.24 23.72
C THR A 369 -19.70 -13.56 23.60
N LEU A 370 -20.08 -14.45 22.68
CA LEU A 370 -19.34 -15.70 22.44
C LEU A 370 -17.91 -15.40 21.95
N ARG A 371 -17.75 -14.44 21.06
CA ARG A 371 -16.44 -14.02 20.56
C ARG A 371 -15.60 -13.36 21.67
N GLU A 372 -16.20 -12.52 22.48
CA GLU A 372 -15.57 -11.88 23.64
C GLU A 372 -15.11 -12.91 24.69
N PHE A 373 -15.93 -13.92 24.95
CA PHE A 373 -15.59 -15.02 25.85
C PHE A 373 -14.43 -15.87 25.31
N ALA A 374 -14.44 -16.17 24.00
CA ALA A 374 -13.33 -16.86 23.37
C ALA A 374 -12.02 -16.07 23.46
N ASP A 375 -12.07 -14.75 23.31
CA ASP A 375 -10.91 -13.87 23.48
C ASP A 375 -10.38 -13.90 24.93
N TRP A 376 -11.29 -13.85 25.91
CA TRP A 376 -10.92 -13.93 27.30
C TRP A 376 -10.22 -15.25 27.65
N LEU A 377 -10.67 -16.38 27.09
CA LEU A 377 -10.04 -17.69 27.30
C LEU A 377 -8.58 -17.72 26.87
N VAL A 378 -8.20 -16.93 25.86
CA VAL A 378 -6.82 -16.81 25.39
C VAL A 378 -6.08 -15.61 26.02
N GLY A 379 -6.65 -15.05 27.09
CA GLY A 379 -6.06 -13.93 27.84
C GLY A 379 -6.14 -12.58 27.12
N GLY A 380 -7.15 -12.37 26.30
CA GLY A 380 -7.48 -11.10 25.68
C GLY A 380 -8.39 -10.24 26.55
N VAL A 381 -8.78 -9.08 26.00
CA VAL A 381 -9.58 -8.06 26.68
C VAL A 381 -11.08 -8.15 26.42
N GLY A 382 -11.55 -9.24 25.81
CA GLY A 382 -12.90 -9.37 25.25
C GLY A 382 -14.05 -9.14 26.22
N LEU A 383 -13.90 -9.44 27.51
CA LEU A 383 -14.94 -9.21 28.53
C LEU A 383 -14.91 -7.80 29.14
N HIS A 384 -14.00 -6.92 28.71
CA HIS A 384 -14.03 -5.53 29.14
C HIS A 384 -15.12 -4.79 28.35
N HIS A 385 -16.18 -4.43 29.06
CA HIS A 385 -17.23 -3.59 28.51
C HIS A 385 -17.12 -2.19 29.09
N GLY A 386 -17.33 -1.20 28.26
CA GLY A 386 -17.37 0.19 28.67
C GLY A 386 -16.94 1.13 27.57
N ARG A 387 -17.29 2.36 27.78
CA ARG A 387 -16.88 3.51 26.96
C ARG A 387 -16.79 4.73 27.85
N ARG A 388 -15.97 5.70 27.42
CA ARG A 388 -15.74 6.93 28.18
C ARG A 388 -17.01 7.77 28.31
N ASP A 389 -17.79 7.88 27.21
CA ASP A 389 -18.95 8.75 27.10
C ASP A 389 -20.04 8.04 26.28
N PRO A 390 -21.32 8.01 26.71
CA PRO A 390 -22.39 7.29 26.02
C PRO A 390 -22.76 7.88 24.66
N ASP A 391 -22.54 9.19 24.44
CA ASP A 391 -22.99 9.91 23.25
C ASP A 391 -21.84 10.39 22.36
N GLU A 392 -20.68 10.71 22.95
CA GLU A 392 -19.52 11.21 22.22
C GLU A 392 -18.47 10.16 21.96
N VAL A 393 -17.84 10.28 20.78
CA VAL A 393 -16.71 9.41 20.34
C VAL A 393 -15.56 10.28 19.89
N ARG A 394 -14.36 9.98 20.38
CA ARG A 394 -13.10 10.66 20.00
C ARG A 394 -12.04 9.64 19.57
N VAL A 395 -11.14 10.06 18.68
CA VAL A 395 -9.97 9.25 18.36
C VAL A 395 -9.17 8.96 19.62
N GLY A 396 -8.83 7.69 19.83
CA GLY A 396 -8.14 7.20 21.03
C GLY A 396 -9.07 6.60 22.10
N ASP A 397 -10.38 6.86 22.04
CA ASP A 397 -11.34 6.21 22.95
C ASP A 397 -11.30 4.69 22.80
N VAL A 398 -11.58 4.00 23.89
CA VAL A 398 -11.81 2.55 23.91
C VAL A 398 -13.30 2.31 24.09
N ILE A 399 -13.91 1.57 23.16
CA ILE A 399 -15.31 1.14 23.19
C ILE A 399 -15.30 -0.38 23.32
N ASP A 400 -15.59 -0.90 24.49
CA ASP A 400 -15.43 -2.32 24.81
C ASP A 400 -13.99 -2.79 24.48
N SER A 401 -13.86 -3.74 23.56
CA SER A 401 -12.58 -4.24 23.08
C SER A 401 -12.05 -3.53 21.82
N TRP A 402 -12.67 -2.45 21.40
CA TRP A 402 -12.32 -1.69 20.19
C TRP A 402 -11.64 -0.37 20.54
N ARG A 403 -10.66 0.03 19.74
CA ARG A 403 -10.05 1.35 19.84
C ARG A 403 -10.52 2.24 18.68
N VAL A 404 -11.00 3.42 18.99
CA VAL A 404 -11.39 4.43 17.99
C VAL A 404 -10.13 4.98 17.33
N ILE A 405 -9.98 4.78 16.01
CA ILE A 405 -8.83 5.23 15.23
C ILE A 405 -9.18 6.33 14.23
N GLY A 406 -10.47 6.58 13.98
CA GLY A 406 -10.92 7.64 13.09
C GLY A 406 -12.35 8.04 13.37
N VAL A 407 -12.63 9.34 13.34
CA VAL A 407 -13.96 9.93 13.50
C VAL A 407 -14.11 11.08 12.51
N GLU A 408 -15.09 10.98 11.63
CA GLU A 408 -15.59 12.08 10.81
C GLU A 408 -17.08 12.26 11.21
N HIS A 409 -17.37 13.29 12.00
CA HIS A 409 -18.71 13.50 12.55
C HIS A 409 -19.79 13.52 11.45
N GLY A 410 -20.86 12.78 11.66
CA GLY A 410 -21.97 12.63 10.71
C GLY A 410 -21.67 11.73 9.52
N ARG A 411 -20.43 11.23 9.38
CA ARG A 411 -20.00 10.53 8.17
C ARG A 411 -19.31 9.21 8.42
N ARG A 412 -18.33 9.13 9.33
CA ARG A 412 -17.48 7.92 9.47
C ARG A 412 -17.02 7.68 10.91
N LEU A 413 -17.08 6.41 11.32
CA LEU A 413 -16.47 5.90 12.55
C LEU A 413 -15.62 4.67 12.24
N CYS A 414 -14.39 4.64 12.74
CA CYS A 414 -13.43 3.57 12.51
C CYS A 414 -12.92 3.00 13.83
N LEU A 415 -13.08 1.71 14.00
CA LEU A 415 -12.77 0.98 15.22
C LEU A 415 -11.68 -0.07 14.93
N ALA A 416 -10.50 0.07 15.52
CA ALA A 416 -9.46 -0.95 15.44
C ALA A 416 -9.78 -2.12 16.38
N PHE A 417 -9.53 -3.32 15.89
CA PHE A 417 -9.75 -4.56 16.61
C PHE A 417 -8.73 -4.70 17.75
N GLY A 418 -9.20 -4.79 18.99
CA GLY A 418 -8.34 -4.87 20.18
C GLY A 418 -8.29 -6.24 20.83
N MET A 419 -9.08 -7.21 20.34
CA MET A 419 -9.07 -8.59 20.84
C MET A 419 -7.88 -9.38 20.28
N LYS A 420 -7.47 -10.44 20.97
CA LYS A 420 -6.45 -11.36 20.47
C LYS A 420 -6.98 -12.18 19.29
N ALA A 421 -6.33 -12.05 18.16
CA ALA A 421 -6.61 -12.83 16.96
C ALA A 421 -5.36 -12.89 16.09
N PRO A 422 -5.21 -13.91 15.24
CA PRO A 422 -4.06 -14.02 14.35
C PRO A 422 -4.18 -13.04 13.17
N GLY A 423 -4.02 -11.76 13.44
CA GLY A 423 -4.13 -10.68 12.45
C GLY A 423 -4.57 -9.36 13.07
N ALA A 424 -4.78 -8.37 12.23
CA ALA A 424 -5.27 -7.05 12.61
C ALA A 424 -6.57 -6.73 11.84
N GLY A 425 -7.49 -6.01 12.45
CA GLY A 425 -8.77 -5.68 11.85
C GLY A 425 -9.26 -4.29 12.17
N VAL A 426 -10.10 -3.76 11.30
CA VAL A 426 -10.82 -2.51 11.48
C VAL A 426 -12.29 -2.72 11.13
N LEU A 427 -13.18 -2.21 11.96
CA LEU A 427 -14.61 -2.11 11.68
C LEU A 427 -14.93 -0.65 11.35
N GLU A 428 -15.44 -0.43 10.16
CA GLU A 428 -15.81 0.89 9.66
C GLU A 428 -17.32 1.02 9.52
N PHE A 429 -17.85 2.15 9.96
CA PHE A 429 -19.20 2.62 9.70
C PHE A 429 -19.09 3.85 8.82
N GLU A 430 -19.79 3.84 7.68
CA GLU A 430 -19.80 4.95 6.74
C GLU A 430 -21.23 5.39 6.41
N ILE A 431 -21.47 6.70 6.47
CA ILE A 431 -22.71 7.35 6.07
C ILE A 431 -22.39 8.27 4.90
N GLU A 432 -23.06 8.06 3.77
CA GLU A 432 -22.89 8.84 2.55
C GLU A 432 -24.25 9.44 2.13
N GLU A 433 -24.26 10.69 1.77
CA GLU A 433 -25.43 11.35 1.20
C GLU A 433 -25.46 11.08 -0.30
N VAL A 434 -26.41 10.25 -0.73
CA VAL A 434 -26.60 9.88 -2.15
C VAL A 434 -27.45 10.91 -2.87
N SER A 435 -28.49 11.40 -2.19
CA SER A 435 -29.35 12.49 -2.66
C SER A 435 -29.92 13.24 -1.45
N PRO A 436 -30.59 14.40 -1.62
CA PRO A 436 -31.23 15.13 -0.53
C PRO A 436 -32.19 14.30 0.32
N GLN A 437 -32.80 13.24 -0.25
CA GLN A 437 -33.76 12.38 0.42
C GLN A 437 -33.23 10.99 0.76
N GLU A 438 -32.04 10.62 0.28
CA GLU A 438 -31.51 9.26 0.42
C GLU A 438 -30.08 9.26 0.92
N ARG A 439 -29.78 8.43 1.92
CA ARG A 439 -28.44 8.16 2.46
C ARG A 439 -28.12 6.70 2.30
N ARG A 440 -26.85 6.40 2.09
CA ARG A 440 -26.28 5.08 2.17
C ARG A 440 -25.57 4.92 3.51
N ILE A 441 -25.86 3.86 4.24
CA ILE A 441 -25.06 3.43 5.37
C ILE A 441 -24.40 2.10 5.07
N ALA A 442 -23.12 2.02 5.33
CA ALA A 442 -22.32 0.81 5.17
C ALA A 442 -21.58 0.46 6.45
N VAL A 443 -21.48 -0.83 6.75
CA VAL A 443 -20.64 -1.38 7.81
C VAL A 443 -19.70 -2.37 7.17
N THR A 444 -18.38 -2.17 7.31
CA THR A 444 -17.36 -3.02 6.68
C THR A 444 -16.29 -3.40 7.69
N ALA A 445 -16.04 -4.69 7.84
CA ALA A 445 -14.88 -5.20 8.53
C ALA A 445 -13.75 -5.44 7.54
N TYR A 446 -12.59 -4.87 7.83
CA TYR A 446 -11.35 -5.07 7.11
C TYR A 446 -10.43 -5.95 7.96
N TRP A 447 -9.75 -6.90 7.34
CA TRP A 447 -8.89 -7.84 8.03
C TRP A 447 -7.56 -8.06 7.33
N HIS A 448 -6.48 -7.93 8.07
CA HIS A 448 -5.14 -8.34 7.65
C HIS A 448 -4.75 -9.63 8.36
N PRO A 449 -4.82 -10.78 7.69
CA PRO A 449 -4.51 -12.06 8.31
C PRO A 449 -3.00 -12.17 8.58
N ALA A 450 -2.63 -12.67 9.76
CA ALA A 450 -1.26 -13.07 10.06
C ALA A 450 -1.08 -14.54 9.70
N GLY A 451 -0.58 -14.78 8.48
CA GLY A 451 -0.31 -16.12 7.95
C GLY A 451 -1.55 -17.01 7.83
N VAL A 452 -1.31 -18.32 7.76
CA VAL A 452 -2.36 -19.35 7.60
C VAL A 452 -3.41 -19.31 8.71
N TRP A 453 -3.00 -19.08 9.93
CA TRP A 453 -3.93 -19.05 11.07
C TRP A 453 -4.86 -17.84 11.02
N GLY A 454 -4.36 -16.69 10.53
CA GLY A 454 -5.18 -15.51 10.29
C GLY A 454 -6.22 -15.73 9.20
N LEU A 455 -5.86 -16.47 8.17
CA LEU A 455 -6.79 -16.83 7.09
C LEU A 455 -7.81 -17.87 7.55
N ALA A 456 -7.39 -18.91 8.27
CA ALA A 456 -8.29 -19.90 8.85
C ALA A 456 -9.32 -19.23 9.76
N TYR A 457 -8.85 -18.33 10.62
CA TYR A 457 -9.73 -17.52 11.48
C TYR A 457 -10.72 -16.70 10.66
N TRP A 458 -10.26 -15.98 9.62
CA TRP A 458 -11.14 -15.18 8.77
C TRP A 458 -12.23 -16.00 8.11
N TYR A 459 -11.86 -17.15 7.50
CA TYR A 459 -12.84 -17.98 6.81
C TYR A 459 -13.80 -18.69 7.77
N ALA A 460 -13.35 -19.03 8.98
CA ALA A 460 -14.23 -19.55 10.04
C ALA A 460 -15.28 -18.51 10.49
N MET A 461 -14.89 -17.23 10.56
CA MET A 461 -15.77 -16.13 10.97
C MET A 461 -16.61 -15.57 9.82
N PHE A 462 -16.25 -15.83 8.56
CA PHE A 462 -16.90 -15.22 7.39
C PHE A 462 -18.42 -15.47 7.31
N PRO A 463 -18.95 -16.67 7.56
CA PRO A 463 -20.41 -16.90 7.57
C PRO A 463 -21.13 -16.05 8.61
N ALA A 464 -20.54 -15.88 9.80
CA ALA A 464 -21.09 -15.03 10.85
C ALA A 464 -21.09 -13.54 10.41
N HIS A 465 -20.05 -13.07 9.75
CA HIS A 465 -19.97 -11.70 9.23
C HIS A 465 -21.09 -11.37 8.25
N LEU A 466 -21.43 -12.30 7.34
CA LEU A 466 -22.51 -12.09 6.35
C LEU A 466 -23.87 -11.85 7.01
N VAL A 467 -24.18 -12.62 8.05
CA VAL A 467 -25.45 -12.51 8.78
C VAL A 467 -25.45 -11.27 9.68
N LEU A 468 -24.36 -11.09 10.42
CA LEU A 468 -24.25 -10.09 11.48
C LEU A 468 -24.26 -8.66 10.95
N PHE A 469 -23.46 -8.37 9.91
CA PHE A 469 -23.40 -7.02 9.35
C PHE A 469 -24.69 -6.61 8.65
N GLY A 470 -25.35 -7.55 7.95
CA GLY A 470 -26.65 -7.29 7.36
C GLY A 470 -27.73 -6.95 8.39
N ALA A 471 -27.75 -7.64 9.52
CA ALA A 471 -28.67 -7.34 10.62
C ALA A 471 -28.31 -6.03 11.34
N LEU A 472 -27.01 -5.78 11.55
CA LEU A 472 -26.52 -4.57 12.20
C LEU A 472 -26.94 -3.30 11.41
N VAL A 473 -26.71 -3.27 10.09
CA VAL A 473 -27.10 -2.16 9.23
C VAL A 473 -28.62 -1.90 9.28
N LYS A 474 -29.43 -2.98 9.20
CA LYS A 474 -30.90 -2.88 9.29
C LYS A 474 -31.35 -2.30 10.63
N GLU A 475 -30.71 -2.73 11.72
CA GLU A 475 -31.07 -2.26 13.05
C GLU A 475 -30.64 -0.81 13.29
N ILE A 476 -29.50 -0.38 12.76
CA ILE A 476 -29.09 1.03 12.79
C ILE A 476 -30.13 1.90 12.07
N VAL A 477 -30.54 1.50 10.87
CA VAL A 477 -31.57 2.24 10.10
C VAL A 477 -32.89 2.28 10.85
N ARG A 478 -33.34 1.17 11.41
CA ARG A 478 -34.58 1.11 12.19
C ARG A 478 -34.57 2.10 13.37
N ARG A 479 -33.48 2.14 14.14
CA ARG A 479 -33.33 3.04 15.29
C ARG A 479 -33.25 4.50 14.85
N ALA A 480 -32.52 4.81 13.78
CA ALA A 480 -32.43 6.15 13.24
C ALA A 480 -33.79 6.68 12.73
N SER A 481 -34.56 5.84 12.04
CA SER A 481 -35.91 6.21 11.55
C SER A 481 -36.91 6.50 12.68
N VAL A 482 -36.83 5.75 13.78
CA VAL A 482 -37.64 6.02 14.97
C VAL A 482 -37.29 7.38 15.61
N SER A 483 -35.98 7.70 15.62
CA SER A 483 -35.53 9.01 16.15
C SER A 483 -36.03 10.19 15.30
N ASP A 484 -36.05 10.07 13.97
CA ASP A 484 -36.54 11.09 13.05
C ASP A 484 -38.07 11.30 13.17
N THR A 485 -38.85 10.22 13.38
CA THR A 485 -40.30 10.34 13.59
C THR A 485 -40.65 10.96 14.94
N GLY A 486 -39.90 10.69 15.99
CA GLY A 486 -40.09 11.28 17.33
C GLY A 486 -39.83 12.79 17.38
N VAL A 487 -38.97 13.31 16.49
CA VAL A 487 -38.70 14.75 16.35
C VAL A 487 -39.88 15.47 15.62
N ARG A 488 -40.52 14.80 14.65
CA ARG A 488 -41.65 15.39 13.89
C ARG A 488 -42.92 15.55 14.70
N HIS A 489 -43.06 14.88 15.83
CA HIS A 489 -44.23 15.03 16.74
C HIS A 489 -44.02 16.06 17.85
N ARG A 490 -42.91 16.79 17.88
CA ARG A 490 -42.61 17.85 18.88
C ARG A 490 -42.44 19.25 18.29
N VAL A 491 -42.89 19.49 17.06
CA VAL A 491 -42.93 20.81 16.43
C VAL A 491 -44.39 21.22 16.20
#